data_01da18a6014517fdaf030f3326724970
#
_entry.id   01da18a6014517fdaf030f3326724970
#
_cell.length_a   1.000
_cell.length_b   1.000
_cell.length_c   1.000
_cell.angle_alpha   90.00
_cell.angle_beta   90.00
_cell.angle_gamma   90.00
#
_symmetry.space_group_name_H-M   'P 1'
#
loop_
_entity.id
_entity.type
_entity.pdbx_description
1 polymer ?
#
loop_
_entity_poly.entity_id
_entity_poly.type
_entity_poly.pdbx_seq_one_letter_code
_entity_poly.pdbx_strand_id
1 'polypeptide(L)'
;MIHQYKLGDLCVVLDVCSGSVHAVDEVAYDMIAGFETQERETLVDALAEKYRDREDVTRPELEECYDQLLALKDAGKLFTEDTFAPMAGELKARTSGVIKALCLHVAHTCNLNCSYCFASQGKYHGDRALMSYEVGKQALDFLMDHSGTRHNLEVDFFGGEPLMNFDVVKRLVAYARSVEKERGKHFRFTLTTNGVLIDDDVIDFANREMSNVVLSLDGRKEVHDRYRVDYAGNGSWEKIVPKFQKLVQALSLIHISEP
;
A
#
# COMPACT_ATOMS: atom_id res chain seq x y z
N MET A 1 -2.89 17.53 15.25
CA MET A 1 -3.22 16.31 16.04
C MET A 1 -1.93 15.55 16.32
N ILE A 2 -1.63 15.31 17.59
CA ILE A 2 -0.41 14.62 18.03
C ILE A 2 -0.74 13.20 18.48
N HIS A 3 -0.01 12.21 18.00
CA HIS A 3 -0.02 10.84 18.51
C HIS A 3 1.30 10.54 19.22
N GLN A 4 1.18 10.08 20.47
CA GLN A 4 2.31 9.68 21.28
C GLN A 4 2.20 8.19 21.62
N TYR A 5 3.28 7.43 21.40
CA TYR A 5 3.35 6.01 21.77
C TYR A 5 4.77 5.58 22.09
N LYS A 6 4.90 4.50 22.86
CA LYS A 6 6.20 3.89 23.18
C LYS A 6 6.35 2.58 22.42
N LEU A 7 7.52 2.38 21.82
CA LEU A 7 7.93 1.13 21.17
C LEU A 7 9.22 0.62 21.82
N GLY A 8 9.06 -0.32 22.76
CA GLY A 8 10.15 -0.68 23.67
C GLY A 8 10.59 0.54 24.49
N ASP A 9 11.88 0.86 24.44
CA ASP A 9 12.47 2.01 25.15
C ASP A 9 12.39 3.32 24.33
N LEU A 10 11.82 3.28 23.14
CA LEU A 10 11.73 4.43 22.26
C LEU A 10 10.41 5.18 22.45
N CYS A 11 10.48 6.46 22.81
CA CYS A 11 9.33 7.35 22.83
C CYS A 11 9.17 8.02 21.44
N VAL A 12 8.03 7.81 20.82
CA VAL A 12 7.74 8.31 19.47
C VAL A 12 6.56 9.28 19.50
N VAL A 13 6.71 10.39 18.81
CA VAL A 13 5.70 11.43 18.65
C VAL A 13 5.48 11.67 17.16
N LEU A 14 4.23 11.52 16.71
CA LEU A 14 3.81 11.78 15.34
C LEU A 14 2.89 13.00 15.32
N ASP A 15 3.27 14.03 14.59
CA ASP A 15 2.34 15.09 14.20
C ASP A 15 1.66 14.71 12.88
N VAL A 16 0.38 14.36 12.98
CA VAL A 16 -0.40 13.87 11.84
C VAL A 16 -0.54 14.90 10.73
N CYS A 17 -0.64 16.18 11.09
CA CYS A 17 -0.92 17.24 10.13
C CYS A 17 0.32 17.63 9.33
N SER A 18 1.50 17.66 9.93
CA SER A 18 2.78 17.88 9.21
C SER A 18 3.39 16.59 8.66
N GLY A 19 3.00 15.42 9.19
CA GLY A 19 3.64 14.15 8.91
C GLY A 19 5.00 13.95 9.58
N SER A 20 5.40 14.88 10.47
CA SER A 20 6.68 14.80 11.17
C SER A 20 6.66 13.72 12.25
N VAL A 21 7.74 12.93 12.31
CA VAL A 21 7.95 11.91 13.33
C VAL A 21 9.18 12.26 14.15
N HIS A 22 9.03 12.32 15.47
CA HIS A 22 10.10 12.64 16.40
C HIS A 22 10.36 11.45 17.32
N ALA A 23 11.63 11.09 17.50
CA ALA A 23 12.09 10.25 18.59
C ALA A 23 12.57 11.18 19.70
N VAL A 24 12.00 11.05 20.88
CA VAL A 24 12.25 11.95 22.01
C VAL A 24 12.57 11.14 23.28
N ASP A 25 13.14 11.79 24.28
CA ASP A 25 13.30 11.21 25.60
C ASP A 25 11.97 11.24 26.39
N GLU A 26 11.97 10.66 27.60
CA GLU A 26 10.77 10.60 28.42
C GLU A 26 10.30 11.98 28.91
N VAL A 27 11.24 12.90 29.14
CA VAL A 27 10.92 14.25 29.62
C VAL A 27 10.20 15.04 28.56
N ALA A 28 10.73 15.06 27.34
CA ALA A 28 10.08 15.70 26.19
C ALA A 28 8.75 15.02 25.84
N TYR A 29 8.68 13.69 25.95
CA TYR A 29 7.45 12.94 25.73
C TYR A 29 6.34 13.35 26.69
N ASP A 30 6.63 13.48 27.98
CA ASP A 30 5.67 13.92 28.97
C ASP A 30 5.34 15.43 28.84
N MET A 31 6.33 16.24 28.46
CA MET A 31 6.12 17.68 28.23
C MET A 31 5.18 17.89 27.04
N ILE A 32 5.33 17.17 25.96
CA ILE A 32 4.44 17.23 24.78
C ILE A 32 2.99 16.94 25.17
N ALA A 33 2.76 15.99 26.08
CA ALA A 33 1.41 15.64 26.54
C ALA A 33 0.64 16.82 27.19
N GLY A 34 1.36 17.72 27.85
CA GLY A 34 0.79 18.88 28.54
C GLY A 34 0.90 20.21 27.78
N PHE A 35 1.69 20.24 26.69
CA PHE A 35 2.18 21.48 26.05
C PHE A 35 1.07 22.43 25.56
N GLU A 36 -0.03 21.92 25.01
CA GLU A 36 -1.14 22.75 24.51
C GLU A 36 -2.25 22.99 25.55
N THR A 37 -2.22 22.28 26.69
CA THR A 37 -3.31 22.30 27.66
C THR A 37 -2.96 22.99 28.98
N GLN A 38 -1.66 23.22 29.23
CA GLN A 38 -1.17 23.82 30.46
C GLN A 38 -0.28 25.03 30.17
N GLU A 39 -0.31 25.98 31.06
CA GLU A 39 0.61 27.12 31.03
C GLU A 39 2.06 26.64 31.28
N ARG A 40 3.06 27.30 30.64
CA ARG A 40 4.46 26.94 30.72
C ARG A 40 4.98 26.68 32.15
N GLU A 41 4.74 27.67 33.04
CA GLU A 41 5.17 27.58 34.44
C GLU A 41 4.58 26.36 35.16
N THR A 42 3.27 26.14 34.98
CA THR A 42 2.56 25.01 35.59
C THR A 42 3.08 23.66 35.09
N LEU A 43 3.31 23.57 33.79
CA LEU A 43 3.83 22.33 33.18
C LEU A 43 5.27 22.05 33.63
N VAL A 44 6.13 23.06 33.66
CA VAL A 44 7.52 22.95 34.15
C VAL A 44 7.55 22.56 35.63
N ASP A 45 6.72 23.17 36.49
CA ASP A 45 6.62 22.83 37.91
C ASP A 45 6.14 21.39 38.12
N ALA A 46 5.15 20.95 37.36
CA ALA A 46 4.62 19.59 37.44
C ALA A 46 5.68 18.54 37.03
N LEU A 47 6.45 18.83 35.99
CA LEU A 47 7.52 17.94 35.54
C LEU A 47 8.74 17.96 36.48
N ALA A 48 9.08 19.11 37.05
CA ALA A 48 10.11 19.21 38.07
C ALA A 48 9.78 18.36 39.31
N GLU A 49 8.54 18.36 39.76
CA GLU A 49 8.09 17.48 40.84
C GLU A 49 8.06 16.00 40.42
N LYS A 50 7.62 15.69 39.21
CA LYS A 50 7.59 14.33 38.66
C LYS A 50 8.98 13.69 38.60
N TYR A 51 9.96 14.47 38.16
CA TYR A 51 11.34 14.01 37.92
C TYR A 51 12.33 14.42 39.05
N ARG A 52 11.84 14.84 40.20
CA ARG A 52 12.67 15.34 41.34
C ARG A 52 13.78 14.39 41.77
N ASP A 53 13.61 13.09 41.57
CA ASP A 53 14.59 12.06 41.96
C ASP A 53 15.64 11.78 40.85
N ARG A 54 15.57 12.53 39.72
CA ARG A 54 16.52 12.42 38.60
C ARG A 54 17.46 13.63 38.63
N GLU A 55 18.77 13.36 38.89
CA GLU A 55 19.80 14.39 38.94
C GLU A 55 20.07 15.08 37.60
N ASP A 56 19.72 14.40 36.48
CA ASP A 56 19.88 14.88 35.11
C ASP A 56 18.66 15.66 34.61
N VAL A 57 17.65 15.94 35.45
CA VAL A 57 16.46 16.71 35.08
C VAL A 57 16.32 17.90 36.04
N THR A 58 16.87 19.01 35.62
CA THR A 58 16.81 20.26 36.37
C THR A 58 15.77 21.21 35.77
N ARG A 59 15.33 22.23 36.55
CA ARG A 59 14.39 23.24 36.04
C ARG A 59 14.91 23.94 34.77
N PRO A 60 16.19 24.37 34.68
CA PRO A 60 16.69 24.96 33.43
C PRO A 60 16.60 24.02 32.22
N GLU A 61 16.85 22.72 32.39
CA GLU A 61 16.72 21.73 31.32
C GLU A 61 15.27 21.54 30.89
N LEU A 62 14.32 21.60 31.82
CA LEU A 62 12.88 21.56 31.49
C LEU A 62 12.45 22.83 30.73
N GLU A 63 12.96 23.99 31.11
CA GLU A 63 12.69 25.25 30.40
C GLU A 63 13.30 25.24 28.99
N GLU A 64 14.51 24.73 28.83
CA GLU A 64 15.14 24.54 27.52
C GLU A 64 14.35 23.54 26.65
N CYS A 65 13.90 22.41 27.21
CA CYS A 65 13.05 21.45 26.50
C CYS A 65 11.78 22.11 26.00
N TYR A 66 11.11 22.92 26.84
CA TYR A 66 9.92 23.67 26.43
C TYR A 66 10.21 24.60 25.24
N ASP A 67 11.32 25.32 25.29
CA ASP A 67 11.74 26.24 24.23
C ASP A 67 12.05 25.51 22.91
N GLN A 68 12.65 24.31 22.99
CA GLN A 68 12.87 23.43 21.83
C GLN A 68 11.56 22.97 21.22
N LEU A 69 10.57 22.59 22.03
CA LEU A 69 9.22 22.22 21.54
C LEU A 69 8.51 23.43 20.89
N LEU A 70 8.66 24.61 21.48
CA LEU A 70 8.13 25.84 20.89
C LEU A 70 8.75 26.13 19.53
N ALA A 71 10.06 25.98 19.39
CA ALA A 71 10.76 26.12 18.12
C ALA A 71 10.29 25.09 17.05
N LEU A 72 9.99 23.86 17.45
CA LEU A 72 9.40 22.87 16.54
C LEU A 72 7.98 23.24 16.11
N LYS A 73 7.19 23.81 17.03
CA LYS A 73 5.84 24.34 16.72
C LYS A 73 5.91 25.50 15.72
N ASP A 74 6.78 26.46 15.96
CA ASP A 74 6.98 27.61 15.09
C ASP A 74 7.51 27.22 13.71
N ALA A 75 8.30 26.14 13.64
CA ALA A 75 8.79 25.56 12.39
C ALA A 75 7.73 24.70 11.65
N GLY A 76 6.53 24.56 12.17
CA GLY A 76 5.46 23.74 11.58
C GLY A 76 5.77 22.25 11.56
N LYS A 77 6.51 21.76 12.57
CA LYS A 77 6.92 20.34 12.69
C LYS A 77 6.30 19.63 13.89
N LEU A 78 5.63 20.38 14.76
CA LEU A 78 4.93 19.88 15.93
C LEU A 78 3.72 20.77 16.21
N PHE A 79 2.61 20.19 16.65
CA PHE A 79 1.34 20.90 16.91
C PHE A 79 0.80 21.69 15.71
N THR A 80 0.98 21.13 14.53
CA THR A 80 0.58 21.76 13.27
C THR A 80 -0.95 21.79 13.12
N GLU A 81 -1.47 22.89 12.60
CA GLU A 81 -2.89 23.04 12.31
C GLU A 81 -3.33 22.11 11.17
N ASP A 82 -4.53 21.53 11.29
CA ASP A 82 -5.13 20.72 10.23
C ASP A 82 -5.73 21.62 9.14
N THR A 83 -4.93 21.91 8.12
CA THR A 83 -5.37 22.68 6.95
C THR A 83 -6.23 21.87 5.98
N PHE A 84 -6.33 20.55 6.12
CA PHE A 84 -7.14 19.67 5.27
C PHE A 84 -8.54 19.42 5.80
N ALA A 85 -8.78 19.57 7.10
CA ALA A 85 -10.10 19.36 7.70
C ALA A 85 -11.22 20.13 7.01
N PRO A 86 -11.07 21.41 6.66
CA PRO A 86 -12.09 22.17 5.93
C PRO A 86 -12.37 21.62 4.52
N MET A 87 -11.39 20.97 3.90
CA MET A 87 -11.47 20.42 2.53
C MET A 87 -12.08 19.01 2.47
N ALA A 88 -12.27 18.34 3.62
CA ALA A 88 -12.74 16.95 3.67
C ALA A 88 -14.10 16.76 2.98
N GLY A 89 -15.01 17.70 3.13
CA GLY A 89 -16.33 17.70 2.46
C GLY A 89 -16.23 17.84 0.94
N GLU A 90 -15.35 18.70 0.47
CA GLU A 90 -15.12 18.90 -0.97
C GLU A 90 -14.42 17.68 -1.62
N LEU A 91 -13.48 17.05 -0.94
CA LEU A 91 -12.81 15.82 -1.41
C LEU A 91 -13.83 14.71 -1.64
N LYS A 92 -14.74 14.51 -0.68
CA LYS A 92 -15.83 13.52 -0.80
C LYS A 92 -16.74 13.83 -2.00
N ALA A 93 -17.10 15.08 -2.21
CA ALA A 93 -17.94 15.50 -3.34
C ALA A 93 -17.23 15.29 -4.70
N ARG A 94 -15.92 15.56 -4.77
CA ARG A 94 -15.12 15.40 -5.99
C ARG A 94 -14.82 13.95 -6.34
N THR A 95 -14.82 13.03 -5.37
CA THR A 95 -14.51 11.61 -5.59
C THR A 95 -15.76 10.74 -5.69
N SER A 96 -16.93 11.24 -5.29
CA SER A 96 -18.16 10.46 -5.32
C SER A 96 -18.66 10.24 -6.76
N GLY A 97 -18.95 8.99 -7.10
CA GLY A 97 -19.59 8.60 -8.35
C GLY A 97 -18.69 8.41 -9.56
N VAL A 98 -17.36 8.61 -9.46
CA VAL A 98 -16.43 8.40 -10.56
C VAL A 98 -15.48 7.24 -10.25
N ILE A 99 -15.56 6.17 -11.04
CA ILE A 99 -14.70 4.99 -10.88
C ILE A 99 -13.42 5.20 -11.70
N LYS A 100 -12.26 4.96 -11.06
CA LYS A 100 -10.93 5.06 -11.67
C LYS A 100 -10.35 3.70 -12.03
N ALA A 101 -10.61 2.69 -11.20
CA ALA A 101 -9.93 1.42 -11.26
C ALA A 101 -10.86 0.25 -10.94
N LEU A 102 -10.54 -0.91 -11.49
CA LEU A 102 -11.13 -2.20 -11.13
C LEU A 102 -10.03 -3.20 -10.77
N CYS A 103 -10.29 -3.99 -9.72
CA CYS A 103 -9.57 -5.21 -9.46
C CYS A 103 -10.44 -6.38 -9.95
N LEU A 104 -10.01 -7.04 -11.02
CA LEU A 104 -10.71 -8.17 -11.62
C LEU A 104 -10.16 -9.50 -11.09
N HIS A 105 -10.92 -10.17 -10.26
CA HIS A 105 -10.61 -11.52 -9.78
C HIS A 105 -10.89 -12.54 -10.89
N VAL A 106 -9.99 -12.62 -11.86
CA VAL A 106 -10.18 -13.46 -13.07
C VAL A 106 -10.12 -14.96 -12.78
N ALA A 107 -9.57 -15.35 -11.61
CA ALA A 107 -9.50 -16.74 -11.19
C ALA A 107 -9.84 -16.88 -9.69
N HIS A 108 -10.91 -17.57 -9.36
CA HIS A 108 -11.24 -18.06 -8.02
C HIS A 108 -10.62 -19.44 -7.79
N THR A 109 -9.37 -19.59 -8.16
CA THR A 109 -8.54 -20.77 -7.94
C THR A 109 -7.08 -20.40 -7.96
N CYS A 110 -6.22 -21.19 -7.30
CA CYS A 110 -4.78 -20.97 -7.25
C CYS A 110 -4.06 -22.33 -7.37
N ASN A 111 -2.88 -22.31 -7.93
CA ASN A 111 -1.96 -23.45 -8.03
C ASN A 111 -1.03 -23.57 -6.80
N LEU A 112 -1.09 -22.62 -5.86
CA LEU A 112 -0.42 -22.69 -4.56
C LEU A 112 -1.43 -22.80 -3.41
N ASN A 113 -0.95 -23.33 -2.29
CA ASN A 113 -1.69 -23.53 -1.05
C ASN A 113 -1.05 -22.73 0.10
N CYS A 114 -0.89 -21.41 -0.08
CA CYS A 114 -0.24 -20.54 0.90
C CYS A 114 -1.02 -20.54 2.22
N SER A 115 -0.33 -20.73 3.36
CA SER A 115 -0.96 -20.87 4.67
C SER A 115 -1.63 -19.59 5.19
N TYR A 116 -1.14 -18.41 4.79
CA TYR A 116 -1.68 -17.11 5.16
C TYR A 116 -2.67 -16.51 4.14
N CYS A 117 -3.08 -17.30 3.13
CA CYS A 117 -3.89 -16.78 2.04
C CYS A 117 -5.27 -16.28 2.52
N PHE A 118 -5.48 -14.97 2.51
CA PHE A 118 -6.76 -14.35 2.86
C PHE A 118 -7.91 -14.75 1.91
N ALA A 119 -7.55 -15.16 0.69
CA ALA A 119 -8.49 -15.58 -0.35
C ALA A 119 -8.84 -17.08 -0.28
N SER A 120 -8.53 -17.76 0.82
CA SER A 120 -8.79 -19.22 0.98
C SER A 120 -8.26 -20.04 -0.21
N GLN A 121 -6.98 -19.86 -0.54
CA GLN A 121 -6.30 -20.44 -1.70
C GLN A 121 -7.00 -20.10 -3.04
N GLY A 122 -7.45 -18.87 -3.11
CA GLY A 122 -8.11 -18.29 -4.28
C GLY A 122 -9.61 -18.52 -4.39
N LYS A 123 -10.23 -19.30 -3.48
CA LYS A 123 -11.67 -19.58 -3.54
C LYS A 123 -12.55 -18.47 -2.97
N TYR A 124 -11.99 -17.57 -2.16
CA TYR A 124 -12.73 -16.50 -1.47
C TYR A 124 -13.95 -17.04 -0.68
N HIS A 125 -13.77 -18.20 -0.01
CA HIS A 125 -14.81 -18.93 0.71
C HIS A 125 -15.98 -19.45 -0.15
N GLY A 126 -15.81 -19.44 -1.48
CA GLY A 126 -16.78 -19.99 -2.45
C GLY A 126 -16.21 -21.17 -3.25
N ASP A 127 -16.82 -21.43 -4.39
CA ASP A 127 -16.40 -22.48 -5.32
C ASP A 127 -15.19 -22.03 -6.16
N ARG A 128 -14.41 -23.00 -6.64
CA ARG A 128 -13.38 -22.75 -7.62
C ARG A 128 -14.01 -22.43 -8.97
N ALA A 129 -13.66 -21.29 -9.52
CA ALA A 129 -14.20 -20.82 -10.80
C ALA A 129 -13.17 -19.97 -11.54
N LEU A 130 -13.35 -19.86 -12.85
CA LEU A 130 -12.65 -18.94 -13.71
C LEU A 130 -13.65 -17.93 -14.27
N MET A 131 -13.28 -16.65 -14.32
CA MET A 131 -14.12 -15.61 -14.93
C MET A 131 -14.31 -15.89 -16.43
N SER A 132 -15.53 -15.79 -16.91
CA SER A 132 -15.76 -15.83 -18.37
C SER A 132 -15.32 -14.51 -19.03
N TYR A 133 -15.02 -14.59 -20.31
CA TYR A 133 -14.72 -13.38 -21.10
C TYR A 133 -15.87 -12.36 -21.06
N GLU A 134 -17.09 -12.83 -21.13
CA GLU A 134 -18.32 -12.00 -21.16
C GLU A 134 -18.45 -11.20 -19.85
N VAL A 135 -18.20 -11.80 -18.70
CA VAL A 135 -18.21 -11.11 -17.40
C VAL A 135 -17.10 -10.07 -17.32
N GLY A 136 -15.89 -10.43 -17.71
CA GLY A 136 -14.76 -9.49 -17.72
C GLY A 136 -14.99 -8.32 -18.68
N LYS A 137 -15.56 -8.58 -19.88
CA LYS A 137 -15.92 -7.55 -20.83
C LYS A 137 -16.96 -6.58 -20.26
N GLN A 138 -18.02 -7.09 -19.61
CA GLN A 138 -19.03 -6.27 -18.95
C GLN A 138 -18.42 -5.40 -17.84
N ALA A 139 -17.45 -5.93 -17.10
CA ALA A 139 -16.75 -5.16 -16.08
C ALA A 139 -15.92 -4.00 -16.68
N LEU A 140 -15.26 -4.21 -17.82
CA LEU A 140 -14.55 -3.15 -18.53
C LEU A 140 -15.51 -2.09 -19.09
N ASP A 141 -16.65 -2.50 -19.67
CA ASP A 141 -17.70 -1.60 -20.13
C ASP A 141 -18.23 -0.76 -18.95
N PHE A 142 -18.53 -1.41 -17.82
CA PHE A 142 -18.96 -0.73 -16.60
C PHE A 142 -17.94 0.30 -16.12
N LEU A 143 -16.64 -0.03 -16.13
CA LEU A 143 -15.59 0.91 -15.74
C LEU A 143 -15.59 2.15 -16.67
N MET A 144 -15.67 1.95 -17.97
CA MET A 144 -15.72 3.05 -18.94
C MET A 144 -16.95 3.93 -18.74
N ASP A 145 -18.13 3.33 -18.55
CA ASP A 145 -19.40 4.05 -18.41
C ASP A 145 -19.48 4.87 -17.12
N HIS A 146 -18.79 4.41 -16.04
CA HIS A 146 -18.83 5.05 -14.73
C HIS A 146 -17.56 5.86 -14.41
N SER A 147 -16.65 6.03 -15.37
CA SER A 147 -15.40 6.78 -15.18
C SER A 147 -15.51 8.30 -15.48
N GLY A 148 -16.67 8.76 -15.90
CA GLY A 148 -16.90 10.17 -16.25
C GLY A 148 -15.89 10.67 -17.29
N THR A 149 -15.28 11.82 -17.05
CA THR A 149 -14.29 12.45 -17.94
C THR A 149 -12.87 11.89 -17.78
N ARG A 150 -12.65 10.89 -16.91
CA ARG A 150 -11.31 10.30 -16.73
C ARG A 150 -10.85 9.63 -18.01
N HIS A 151 -9.65 10.01 -18.48
CA HIS A 151 -9.01 9.39 -19.63
C HIS A 151 -8.29 8.10 -19.22
N ASN A 152 -7.46 8.15 -18.15
CA ASN A 152 -6.68 7.01 -17.70
C ASN A 152 -7.48 6.15 -16.72
N LEU A 153 -7.63 4.87 -17.05
CA LEU A 153 -8.30 3.85 -16.24
C LEU A 153 -7.32 2.76 -15.87
N GLU A 154 -7.50 2.17 -14.70
CA GLU A 154 -6.61 1.14 -14.17
C GLU A 154 -7.38 -0.17 -14.00
N VAL A 155 -6.77 -1.27 -14.41
CA VAL A 155 -7.32 -2.62 -14.22
C VAL A 155 -6.23 -3.52 -13.69
N ASP A 156 -6.46 -4.10 -12.52
CA ASP A 156 -5.58 -5.10 -11.92
C ASP A 156 -6.18 -6.49 -12.14
N PHE A 157 -5.47 -7.35 -12.85
CA PHE A 157 -5.79 -8.77 -12.97
C PHE A 157 -5.28 -9.50 -11.74
N PHE A 158 -6.20 -9.94 -10.93
CA PHE A 158 -5.98 -10.49 -9.61
C PHE A 158 -6.78 -11.80 -9.40
N GLY A 159 -6.86 -12.25 -8.16
CA GLY A 159 -7.64 -13.41 -7.74
C GLY A 159 -6.82 -14.41 -6.95
N GLY A 160 -6.99 -15.70 -7.20
CA GLY A 160 -6.11 -16.74 -6.67
C GLY A 160 -4.77 -16.71 -7.40
N GLU A 161 -4.78 -17.15 -8.67
CA GLU A 161 -3.65 -16.97 -9.60
C GLU A 161 -4.22 -16.59 -10.98
N PRO A 162 -4.08 -15.34 -11.42
CA PRO A 162 -4.66 -14.87 -12.68
C PRO A 162 -4.11 -15.57 -13.92
N LEU A 163 -2.87 -16.04 -13.90
CA LEU A 163 -2.30 -16.81 -15.02
C LEU A 163 -2.97 -18.16 -15.26
N MET A 164 -3.78 -18.67 -14.32
CA MET A 164 -4.66 -19.82 -14.57
C MET A 164 -5.81 -19.50 -15.52
N ASN A 165 -6.08 -18.23 -15.78
CA ASN A 165 -7.08 -17.74 -16.73
C ASN A 165 -6.46 -16.79 -17.76
N PHE A 166 -5.23 -17.04 -18.14
CA PHE A 166 -4.41 -16.11 -18.94
C PHE A 166 -5.03 -15.82 -20.34
N ASP A 167 -5.67 -16.80 -20.96
CA ASP A 167 -6.34 -16.59 -22.24
C ASP A 167 -7.47 -15.55 -22.16
N VAL A 168 -8.21 -15.56 -21.07
CA VAL A 168 -9.25 -14.53 -20.85
C VAL A 168 -8.59 -13.16 -20.58
N VAL A 169 -7.50 -13.11 -19.82
CA VAL A 169 -6.72 -11.87 -19.60
C VAL A 169 -6.29 -11.29 -20.96
N LYS A 170 -5.68 -12.09 -21.82
CA LYS A 170 -5.24 -11.65 -23.18
C LYS A 170 -6.41 -11.09 -24.01
N ARG A 171 -7.56 -11.78 -24.00
CA ARG A 171 -8.77 -11.35 -24.72
C ARG A 171 -9.36 -10.05 -24.16
N LEU A 172 -9.37 -9.87 -22.84
CA LEU A 172 -9.85 -8.66 -22.18
C LEU A 172 -8.96 -7.45 -22.50
N VAL A 173 -7.64 -7.61 -22.47
CA VAL A 173 -6.69 -6.58 -22.88
C VAL A 173 -6.89 -6.20 -24.35
N ALA A 174 -6.99 -7.18 -25.24
CA ALA A 174 -7.24 -6.92 -26.65
C ALA A 174 -8.57 -6.19 -26.90
N TYR A 175 -9.64 -6.56 -26.18
CA TYR A 175 -10.91 -5.84 -26.21
C TYR A 175 -10.74 -4.38 -25.73
N ALA A 176 -10.14 -4.15 -24.59
CA ALA A 176 -9.92 -2.80 -24.06
C ALA A 176 -9.16 -1.92 -25.06
N ARG A 177 -8.05 -2.41 -25.62
CA ARG A 177 -7.27 -1.71 -26.66
C ARG A 177 -8.11 -1.38 -27.89
N SER A 178 -9.02 -2.28 -28.29
CA SER A 178 -9.86 -2.05 -29.48
C SER A 178 -10.86 -0.91 -29.32
N VAL A 179 -11.28 -0.60 -28.08
CA VAL A 179 -12.31 0.41 -27.80
C VAL A 179 -11.76 1.71 -27.21
N GLU A 180 -10.48 1.75 -26.80
CA GLU A 180 -9.84 2.91 -26.17
C GLU A 180 -10.06 4.21 -26.93
N LYS A 181 -9.80 4.20 -28.23
CA LYS A 181 -9.89 5.40 -29.08
C LYS A 181 -11.32 5.91 -29.21
N GLU A 182 -12.27 5.03 -29.45
CA GLU A 182 -13.68 5.38 -29.59
C GLU A 182 -14.26 5.93 -28.29
N ARG A 183 -13.89 5.30 -27.16
CA ARG A 183 -14.38 5.66 -25.81
C ARG A 183 -13.61 6.84 -25.20
N GLY A 184 -12.54 7.32 -25.82
CA GLY A 184 -11.68 8.37 -25.28
C GLY A 184 -10.98 7.97 -23.96
N LYS A 185 -10.66 6.68 -23.81
CA LYS A 185 -10.06 6.09 -22.62
C LYS A 185 -8.69 5.53 -22.94
N HIS A 186 -7.87 5.34 -21.90
CA HIS A 186 -6.58 4.66 -21.95
C HIS A 186 -6.44 3.75 -20.74
N PHE A 187 -6.25 2.46 -20.97
CA PHE A 187 -6.12 1.47 -19.89
C PHE A 187 -4.66 1.23 -19.49
N ARG A 188 -4.43 1.21 -18.20
CA ARG A 188 -3.21 0.75 -17.57
C ARG A 188 -3.51 -0.56 -16.88
N PHE A 189 -2.82 -1.62 -17.31
CA PHE A 189 -3.02 -2.95 -16.77
C PHE A 189 -1.95 -3.32 -15.77
N THR A 190 -2.35 -3.92 -14.67
CA THR A 190 -1.49 -4.57 -13.68
C THR A 190 -1.79 -6.06 -13.66
N LEU A 191 -0.76 -6.88 -13.52
CA LEU A 191 -0.87 -8.33 -13.32
C LEU A 191 -0.19 -8.70 -12.00
N THR A 192 -0.95 -9.28 -11.06
CA THR A 192 -0.43 -9.76 -9.78
C THR A 192 -0.34 -11.27 -9.78
N THR A 193 0.87 -11.83 -9.75
CA THR A 193 1.08 -13.29 -9.90
C THR A 193 2.01 -13.88 -8.86
N ASN A 194 1.79 -15.15 -8.52
CA ASN A 194 2.72 -15.97 -7.72
C ASN A 194 3.92 -16.49 -8.53
N GLY A 195 3.92 -16.30 -9.83
CA GLY A 195 5.04 -16.59 -10.72
C GLY A 195 5.21 -18.03 -11.19
N VAL A 196 4.48 -18.98 -10.64
CA VAL A 196 4.65 -20.41 -11.01
C VAL A 196 4.40 -20.66 -12.49
N LEU A 197 3.44 -19.94 -13.08
CA LEU A 197 3.03 -20.10 -14.49
C LEU A 197 3.70 -19.10 -15.44
N ILE A 198 4.63 -18.26 -14.99
CA ILE A 198 5.39 -17.39 -15.89
C ILE A 198 6.20 -18.25 -16.86
N ASP A 199 6.05 -17.96 -18.14
CA ASP A 199 6.81 -18.49 -19.28
C ASP A 199 7.13 -17.35 -20.26
N ASP A 200 7.64 -17.67 -21.45
CA ASP A 200 8.03 -16.67 -22.44
C ASP A 200 6.82 -15.93 -23.03
N ASP A 201 5.68 -16.59 -23.21
CA ASP A 201 4.43 -15.93 -23.66
C ASP A 201 3.94 -14.89 -22.65
N VAL A 202 4.00 -15.21 -21.35
CA VAL A 202 3.66 -14.27 -20.27
C VAL A 202 4.61 -13.08 -20.26
N ILE A 203 5.93 -13.33 -20.42
CA ILE A 203 6.95 -12.27 -20.40
C ILE A 203 6.75 -11.33 -21.60
N ASP A 204 6.57 -11.88 -22.80
CA ASP A 204 6.35 -11.09 -24.02
C ASP A 204 5.05 -10.28 -23.95
N PHE A 205 3.99 -10.88 -23.42
CA PHE A 205 2.72 -10.20 -23.22
C PHE A 205 2.84 -9.08 -22.16
N ALA A 206 3.52 -9.33 -21.05
CA ALA A 206 3.73 -8.35 -20.01
C ALA A 206 4.50 -7.12 -20.52
N ASN A 207 5.57 -7.35 -21.29
CA ASN A 207 6.34 -6.27 -21.91
C ASN A 207 5.53 -5.40 -22.88
N ARG A 208 4.58 -6.00 -23.60
CA ARG A 208 3.81 -5.31 -24.60
C ARG A 208 2.58 -4.59 -24.02
N GLU A 209 1.92 -5.17 -23.04
CA GLU A 209 0.57 -4.76 -22.63
C GLU A 209 0.46 -4.31 -21.17
N MET A 210 1.31 -4.80 -20.26
CA MET A 210 1.21 -4.47 -18.84
C MET A 210 1.96 -3.19 -18.50
N SER A 211 1.32 -2.32 -17.73
CA SER A 211 1.97 -1.14 -17.14
C SER A 211 2.70 -1.49 -15.85
N ASN A 212 2.31 -2.59 -15.22
CA ASN A 212 2.93 -3.06 -13.98
C ASN A 212 2.74 -4.58 -13.83
N VAL A 213 3.74 -5.24 -13.24
CA VAL A 213 3.65 -6.65 -12.84
C VAL A 213 4.07 -6.77 -11.37
N VAL A 214 3.17 -7.28 -10.55
CA VAL A 214 3.42 -7.53 -9.12
C VAL A 214 3.81 -8.99 -8.94
N LEU A 215 5.04 -9.21 -8.45
CA LEU A 215 5.60 -10.54 -8.23
C LEU A 215 5.54 -10.88 -6.72
N SER A 216 4.82 -11.94 -6.38
CA SER A 216 4.62 -12.35 -4.99
C SER A 216 5.84 -13.12 -4.47
N LEU A 217 6.76 -12.43 -3.77
CA LEU A 217 7.97 -13.01 -3.18
C LEU A 217 8.12 -12.56 -1.71
N ASP A 218 8.21 -13.53 -0.79
CA ASP A 218 8.35 -13.28 0.65
C ASP A 218 9.82 -13.29 1.11
N GLY A 219 10.72 -12.84 0.25
CA GLY A 219 12.15 -12.73 0.52
C GLY A 219 12.92 -14.03 0.27
N ARG A 220 13.84 -14.39 1.19
CA ARG A 220 14.71 -15.55 1.04
C ARG A 220 13.95 -16.88 1.12
N LYS A 221 14.55 -17.93 0.58
CA LYS A 221 13.94 -19.25 0.39
C LYS A 221 13.25 -19.81 1.64
N GLU A 222 13.92 -19.77 2.80
CA GLU A 222 13.41 -20.37 4.05
C GLU A 222 12.15 -19.66 4.56
N VAL A 223 12.04 -18.36 4.31
CA VAL A 223 10.86 -17.56 4.68
C VAL A 223 9.74 -17.81 3.67
N HIS A 224 10.04 -17.75 2.40
CA HIS A 224 9.06 -17.94 1.33
C HIS A 224 8.45 -19.34 1.38
N ASP A 225 9.28 -20.39 1.40
CA ASP A 225 8.85 -21.80 1.35
C ASP A 225 8.14 -22.26 2.64
N ARG A 226 8.29 -21.51 3.74
CA ARG A 226 7.52 -21.74 4.97
C ARG A 226 6.02 -21.53 4.79
N TYR A 227 5.64 -20.61 3.91
CA TYR A 227 4.27 -20.15 3.78
C TYR A 227 3.68 -20.39 2.39
N ARG A 228 4.49 -20.29 1.31
CA ARG A 228 4.05 -20.41 -0.09
C ARG A 228 4.41 -21.76 -0.66
N VAL A 229 3.61 -22.76 -0.31
CA VAL A 229 3.78 -24.14 -0.77
C VAL A 229 2.75 -24.51 -1.83
N ASP A 230 3.05 -25.53 -2.62
CA ASP A 230 2.06 -26.17 -3.48
C ASP A 230 1.13 -27.12 -2.70
N TYR A 231 0.16 -27.74 -3.35
CA TYR A 231 -0.78 -28.67 -2.70
C TYR A 231 -0.14 -29.98 -2.20
N ALA A 232 1.09 -30.27 -2.62
CA ALA A 232 1.88 -31.40 -2.09
C ALA A 232 2.80 -30.99 -0.92
N GLY A 233 2.78 -29.71 -0.52
CA GLY A 233 3.61 -29.17 0.56
C GLY A 233 5.02 -28.80 0.15
N ASN A 234 5.34 -28.80 -1.16
CA ASN A 234 6.66 -28.38 -1.64
C ASN A 234 6.74 -26.85 -1.74
N GLY A 235 7.89 -26.28 -1.36
CA GLY A 235 8.19 -24.87 -1.53
C GLY A 235 8.15 -24.42 -3.00
N SER A 236 7.89 -23.16 -3.23
CA SER A 236 7.77 -22.58 -4.57
C SER A 236 8.95 -21.69 -4.96
N TRP A 237 9.83 -21.31 -4.04
CA TRP A 237 10.89 -20.34 -4.26
C TRP A 237 11.83 -20.71 -5.42
N GLU A 238 12.33 -21.94 -5.46
CA GLU A 238 13.23 -22.41 -6.54
C GLU A 238 12.56 -22.45 -7.92
N LYS A 239 11.23 -22.62 -7.94
CA LYS A 239 10.45 -22.61 -9.18
C LYS A 239 10.25 -21.19 -9.73
N ILE A 240 10.06 -20.19 -8.83
CA ILE A 240 9.64 -18.84 -9.23
C ILE A 240 10.80 -17.86 -9.40
N VAL A 241 11.84 -17.93 -8.57
CA VAL A 241 12.93 -16.93 -8.59
C VAL A 241 13.64 -16.87 -9.94
N PRO A 242 13.99 -17.98 -10.61
CA PRO A 242 14.59 -17.92 -11.95
C PRO A 242 13.65 -17.26 -12.98
N LYS A 243 12.34 -17.47 -12.86
CA LYS A 243 11.33 -16.85 -13.74
C LYS A 243 11.19 -15.37 -13.47
N PHE A 244 11.23 -14.94 -12.20
CA PHE A 244 11.23 -13.53 -11.82
C PHE A 244 12.48 -12.81 -12.34
N GLN A 245 13.65 -13.43 -12.19
CA GLN A 245 14.89 -12.89 -12.73
C GLN A 245 14.82 -12.73 -14.26
N LYS A 246 14.30 -13.75 -14.96
CA LYS A 246 14.10 -13.68 -16.41
C LYS A 246 13.13 -12.57 -16.81
N LEU A 247 12.00 -12.44 -16.11
CA LEU A 247 11.04 -11.37 -16.37
C LEU A 247 11.69 -9.99 -16.15
N VAL A 248 12.36 -9.78 -15.02
CA VAL A 248 12.99 -8.48 -14.70
C VAL A 248 14.08 -8.13 -15.70
N GLN A 249 14.88 -9.10 -16.16
CA GLN A 249 15.90 -8.88 -17.20
C GLN A 249 15.30 -8.57 -18.57
N ALA A 250 14.11 -9.11 -18.87
CA ALA A 250 13.41 -8.88 -20.11
C ALA A 250 12.55 -7.60 -20.11
N LEU A 251 12.24 -7.03 -18.94
CA LEU A 251 11.46 -5.79 -18.86
C LEU A 251 12.24 -4.63 -19.49
N SER A 252 11.56 -3.84 -20.31
CA SER A 252 12.11 -2.58 -20.80
C SER A 252 12.30 -1.59 -19.64
N LEU A 253 13.28 -0.68 -19.72
CA LEU A 253 13.55 0.34 -18.70
C LEU A 253 12.32 1.21 -18.36
N ILE A 254 11.33 1.26 -19.23
CA ILE A 254 10.07 2.01 -19.01
C ILE A 254 9.21 1.38 -17.91
N HIS A 255 9.39 0.08 -17.61
CA HIS A 255 8.60 -0.68 -16.63
C HIS A 255 9.30 -0.85 -15.28
N ILE A 256 10.50 -0.33 -15.12
CA ILE A 256 11.20 -0.33 -13.83
C ILE A 256 10.66 0.89 -13.06
N SER A 257 9.72 0.66 -12.15
CA SER A 257 9.40 1.66 -11.13
C SER A 257 10.58 1.73 -10.17
N GLU A 258 11.17 2.90 -10.00
CA GLU A 258 12.12 3.13 -8.91
C GLU A 258 11.45 2.84 -7.56
N PRO A 259 12.23 2.33 -6.57
CA PRO A 259 11.73 1.99 -5.24
C PRO A 259 11.21 3.20 -4.47
#